data_c2c6e8620cd19b07de799a5f4f7347b0
#
_entry.id   c2c6e8620cd19b07de799a5f4f7347b0
#
_cell.length_a   1.000
_cell.length_b   1.000
_cell.length_c   1.000
_cell.angle_alpha   90.00
_cell.angle_beta   90.00
_cell.angle_gamma   90.00
#
_symmetry.space_group_name_H-M   'P 1'
#
loop_
_entity.id
_entity.type
_entity.pdbx_description
1 polymer ?
#
loop_
_entity_poly.entity_id
_entity_poly.type
_entity_poly.pdbx_seq_one_letter_code
_entity_poly.pdbx_strand_id
1 'polypeptide(L)'
;GVFLLIDVAWLALIAPKLYKANIGHLMADKPNLPAAGVFYLLYIAALLFFVIDPALVKGSAWQAVWTGAFLGLVMYATYDLTNLATLKDWPLKITAIDLAWGTFITAATSGIVTRIFL
;
A
#
# COMPACT_ATOMS: atom_id res chain seq x y z
N GLY A 1 9.67 4.27 -8.59
CA GLY A 1 9.25 3.71 -9.76
C GLY A 1 7.85 3.16 -9.89
N VAL A 2 7.77 1.86 -10.00
CA VAL A 2 6.51 1.16 -10.30
C VAL A 2 5.43 1.45 -9.25
N PHE A 3 5.79 1.35 -7.96
CA PHE A 3 4.84 1.62 -6.88
C PHE A 3 4.29 3.04 -6.96
N LEU A 4 5.16 4.03 -7.13
CA LEU A 4 4.73 5.44 -7.17
C LEU A 4 3.80 5.69 -8.35
N LEU A 5 4.09 5.10 -9.51
CA LEU A 5 3.25 5.28 -10.70
C LEU A 5 1.83 4.76 -10.47
N ILE A 6 1.71 3.55 -9.94
CA ILE A 6 0.41 2.93 -9.66
C ILE A 6 -0.34 3.71 -8.57
N ASP A 7 0.36 4.08 -7.50
CA ASP A 7 -0.24 4.76 -6.36
C ASP A 7 -0.68 6.19 -6.71
N VAL A 8 0.11 6.90 -7.52
CA VAL A 8 -0.29 8.23 -8.01
C VAL A 8 -1.57 8.15 -8.83
N ALA A 9 -1.71 7.13 -9.68
CA ALA A 9 -2.93 6.93 -10.44
C ALA A 9 -4.13 6.72 -9.51
N TRP A 10 -3.98 5.90 -8.47
CA TRP A 10 -5.03 5.69 -7.48
C TRP A 10 -5.39 6.97 -6.75
N LEU A 11 -4.39 7.67 -6.22
CA LEU A 11 -4.58 8.89 -5.44
C LEU A 11 -5.16 10.04 -6.28
N ALA A 12 -4.78 10.13 -7.56
CA ALA A 12 -5.23 11.22 -8.42
C ALA A 12 -6.61 10.97 -9.02
N LEU A 13 -6.94 9.72 -9.37
CA LEU A 13 -8.12 9.41 -10.18
C LEU A 13 -9.30 8.89 -9.37
N ILE A 14 -9.05 8.07 -8.36
CA ILE A 14 -10.10 7.34 -7.66
C ILE A 14 -10.22 7.76 -6.18
N ALA A 15 -9.11 7.77 -5.47
CA ALA A 15 -9.09 7.96 -4.03
C ALA A 15 -9.72 9.29 -3.56
N PRO A 16 -9.48 10.45 -4.22
CA PRO A 16 -10.03 11.70 -3.71
C PRO A 16 -11.54 11.68 -3.55
N LYS A 17 -12.25 11.15 -4.51
CA LYS A 17 -13.71 11.06 -4.45
C LYS A 17 -14.16 10.06 -3.40
N LEU A 18 -13.53 8.88 -3.38
CA LEU A 18 -13.89 7.81 -2.47
C LEU A 18 -13.63 8.19 -1.01
N TYR A 19 -12.43 8.65 -0.72
CA TYR A 19 -12.04 8.98 0.66
C TYR A 19 -12.76 10.21 1.18
N LYS A 20 -12.90 11.24 0.35
CA LYS A 20 -13.62 12.45 0.75
C LYS A 20 -15.08 12.16 1.10
N ALA A 21 -15.72 11.27 0.35
CA ALA A 21 -17.10 10.89 0.62
C ALA A 21 -17.26 10.13 1.95
N ASN A 22 -16.24 9.37 2.36
CA ASN A 22 -16.32 8.49 3.52
C ASN A 22 -15.63 9.06 4.78
N ILE A 23 -14.47 9.72 4.62
CA ILE A 23 -13.67 10.20 5.74
C ILE A 23 -13.22 11.66 5.56
N GLY A 24 -13.89 12.42 4.68
CA GLY A 24 -13.51 13.81 4.42
C GLY A 24 -13.41 14.67 5.68
N HIS A 25 -14.26 14.42 6.67
CA HIS A 25 -14.24 15.12 7.94
C HIS A 25 -13.00 14.85 8.80
N LEU A 26 -12.26 13.78 8.50
CA LEU A 26 -11.03 13.41 9.20
C LEU A 26 -9.77 13.82 8.42
N MET A 27 -9.92 14.27 7.17
CA MET A 27 -8.79 14.61 6.33
C MET A 27 -8.26 16.00 6.63
N ALA A 28 -6.94 16.14 6.65
CA ALA A 28 -6.29 17.44 6.78
C ALA A 28 -6.48 18.28 5.50
N ASP A 29 -6.59 19.61 5.64
CA ASP A 29 -6.66 20.50 4.49
C ASP A 29 -5.44 20.40 3.62
N LYS A 30 -4.25 20.26 4.24
CA LYS A 30 -2.99 20.03 3.55
C LYS A 30 -2.37 18.73 4.02
N PRO A 31 -2.02 17.82 3.10
CA PRO A 31 -1.34 16.59 3.49
C PRO A 31 0.01 16.88 4.15
N ASN A 32 0.37 16.07 5.13
CA ASN A 32 1.70 16.13 5.73
C ASN A 32 2.69 15.42 4.80
N LEU A 33 3.27 16.13 3.85
CA LEU A 33 4.16 15.56 2.85
C LEU A 33 5.45 14.94 3.44
N PRO A 34 6.11 15.57 4.45
CA PRO A 34 7.26 14.91 5.08
C PRO A 34 6.93 13.54 5.69
N ALA A 35 5.79 13.42 6.37
CA ALA A 35 5.36 12.15 6.92
C ALA A 35 5.09 11.11 5.83
N ALA A 36 4.43 11.51 4.75
CA ALA A 36 4.19 10.65 3.61
C ALA A 36 5.49 10.19 2.96
N GLY A 37 6.46 11.10 2.81
CA GLY A 37 7.77 10.77 2.25
C GLY A 37 8.51 9.74 3.09
N VAL A 38 8.52 9.90 4.40
CA VAL A 38 9.13 8.93 5.32
C VAL A 38 8.45 7.57 5.19
N PHE A 39 7.12 7.54 5.13
CA PHE A 39 6.38 6.29 4.94
C PHE A 39 6.78 5.60 3.64
N TYR A 40 6.83 6.33 2.53
CA TYR A 40 7.20 5.73 1.24
C TYR A 40 8.60 5.15 1.26
N LEU A 41 9.57 5.84 1.87
CA LEU A 41 10.93 5.33 1.98
C LEU A 41 10.98 4.05 2.81
N LEU A 42 10.28 4.02 3.94
CA LEU A 42 10.21 2.83 4.78
C LEU A 42 9.51 1.68 4.07
N TYR A 43 8.43 1.98 3.35
CA TYR A 43 7.68 0.99 2.61
C TYR A 43 8.55 0.34 1.53
N ILE A 44 9.26 1.15 0.74
CA ILE A 44 10.12 0.63 -0.33
C ILE A 44 11.27 -0.17 0.25
N ALA A 45 11.89 0.29 1.34
CA ALA A 45 12.96 -0.44 2.01
C ALA A 45 12.46 -1.80 2.52
N ALA A 46 11.28 -1.83 3.14
CA ALA A 46 10.69 -3.08 3.61
C ALA A 46 10.38 -4.03 2.45
N LEU A 47 9.85 -3.50 1.36
CA LEU A 47 9.53 -4.29 0.18
C LEU A 47 10.77 -4.94 -0.41
N LEU A 48 11.86 -4.18 -0.53
CA LEU A 48 13.13 -4.72 -1.03
C LEU A 48 13.68 -5.79 -0.10
N PHE A 49 13.70 -5.52 1.20
CA PHE A 49 14.31 -6.42 2.18
C PHE A 49 13.52 -7.72 2.36
N PHE A 50 12.21 -7.62 2.53
CA PHE A 50 11.40 -8.79 2.90
C PHE A 50 10.83 -9.56 1.71
N VAL A 51 10.69 -8.93 0.56
CA VAL A 51 9.97 -9.52 -0.56
C VAL A 51 10.86 -9.66 -1.79
N ILE A 52 11.39 -8.55 -2.29
CA ILE A 52 12.06 -8.53 -3.60
C ILE A 52 13.42 -9.25 -3.53
N ASP A 53 14.28 -8.93 -2.57
CA ASP A 53 15.57 -9.58 -2.45
C ASP A 53 15.44 -11.11 -2.25
N PRO A 54 14.58 -11.60 -1.33
CA PRO A 54 14.40 -13.05 -1.22
C PRO A 54 13.86 -13.70 -2.51
N ALA A 55 12.98 -13.01 -3.22
CA ALA A 55 12.44 -13.54 -4.48
C ALA A 55 13.51 -13.58 -5.57
N LEU A 56 14.39 -12.59 -5.64
CA LEU A 56 15.50 -12.58 -6.58
C LEU A 56 16.50 -13.70 -6.28
N VAL A 57 16.79 -13.96 -5.01
CA VAL A 57 17.67 -15.07 -4.63
C VAL A 57 17.10 -16.40 -5.08
N LYS A 58 15.79 -16.60 -4.96
CA LYS A 58 15.12 -17.81 -5.41
C LYS A 58 14.84 -17.83 -6.92
N GLY A 59 14.97 -16.70 -7.59
CA GLY A 59 14.68 -16.59 -9.01
C GLY A 59 13.20 -16.71 -9.35
N SER A 60 12.31 -16.26 -8.46
CA SER A 60 10.86 -16.43 -8.61
C SER A 60 10.10 -15.13 -8.43
N ALA A 61 9.58 -14.57 -9.53
CA ALA A 61 8.66 -13.43 -9.47
C ALA A 61 7.34 -13.82 -8.79
N TRP A 62 6.91 -15.07 -8.93
CA TRP A 62 5.70 -15.56 -8.28
C TRP A 62 5.79 -15.52 -6.75
N GLN A 63 6.96 -15.85 -6.20
CA GLN A 63 7.18 -15.70 -4.76
C GLN A 63 7.03 -14.24 -4.33
N ALA A 64 7.53 -13.28 -5.13
CA ALA A 64 7.37 -11.86 -4.83
C ALA A 64 5.90 -11.46 -4.81
N VAL A 65 5.08 -11.99 -5.70
CA VAL A 65 3.63 -11.71 -5.72
C VAL A 65 2.98 -12.16 -4.41
N TRP A 66 3.22 -13.40 -3.99
CA TRP A 66 2.61 -13.94 -2.79
C TRP A 66 3.08 -13.26 -1.51
N THR A 67 4.39 -13.12 -1.34
CA THR A 67 4.93 -12.48 -0.14
C THR A 67 4.61 -10.99 -0.11
N GLY A 68 4.58 -10.35 -1.28
CA GLY A 68 4.16 -8.96 -1.41
C GLY A 68 2.70 -8.76 -1.06
N ALA A 69 1.83 -9.66 -1.51
CA ALA A 69 0.41 -9.61 -1.17
C ALA A 69 0.21 -9.69 0.34
N PHE A 70 0.89 -10.62 1.01
CA PHE A 70 0.78 -10.77 2.46
C PHE A 70 1.34 -9.55 3.20
N LEU A 71 2.50 -9.06 2.79
CA LEU A 71 3.10 -7.86 3.40
C LEU A 71 2.18 -6.65 3.24
N GLY A 72 1.63 -6.46 2.05
CA GLY A 72 0.69 -5.36 1.79
C GLY A 72 -0.55 -5.46 2.65
N LEU A 73 -1.11 -6.65 2.78
CA LEU A 73 -2.26 -6.88 3.64
C LEU A 73 -1.94 -6.52 5.10
N VAL A 74 -0.81 -6.98 5.62
CA VAL A 74 -0.40 -6.69 7.00
C VAL A 74 -0.17 -5.20 7.21
N MET A 75 0.52 -4.52 6.29
CA MET A 75 0.82 -3.10 6.42
C MET A 75 -0.43 -2.25 6.39
N TYR A 76 -1.33 -2.52 5.47
CA TYR A 76 -2.58 -1.75 5.36
C TYR A 76 -3.55 -2.12 6.48
N ALA A 77 -3.58 -3.38 6.90
CA ALA A 77 -4.39 -3.81 8.03
C ALA A 77 -3.93 -3.16 9.34
N THR A 78 -2.64 -2.99 9.53
CA THR A 78 -2.10 -2.31 10.72
C THR A 78 -2.66 -0.90 10.86
N TYR A 79 -2.78 -0.18 9.76
CA TYR A 79 -3.36 1.16 9.75
C TYR A 79 -4.89 1.11 9.84
N ASP A 80 -5.53 0.41 8.91
CA ASP A 80 -6.98 0.48 8.74
C ASP A 80 -7.75 -0.24 9.84
N LEU A 81 -7.32 -1.44 10.24
CA LEU A 81 -8.00 -2.16 11.31
C LEU A 81 -7.79 -1.50 12.66
N THR A 82 -6.62 -0.92 12.89
CA THR A 82 -6.37 -0.15 14.11
C THR A 82 -7.27 1.08 14.16
N ASN A 83 -7.41 1.79 13.05
CA ASN A 83 -8.30 2.93 12.96
C ASN A 83 -9.76 2.52 13.14
N LEU A 84 -10.17 1.42 12.55
CA LEU A 84 -11.52 0.89 12.72
C LEU A 84 -11.81 0.55 14.19
N ALA A 85 -10.81 0.00 14.90
CA ALA A 85 -10.95 -0.38 16.29
C ALA A 85 -10.99 0.83 17.24
N THR A 86 -10.26 1.90 16.92
CA THR A 86 -10.01 3.00 17.86
C THR A 86 -10.68 4.31 17.51
N LEU A 87 -11.08 4.51 16.25
CA LEU A 87 -11.71 5.75 15.79
C LEU A 87 -13.22 5.55 15.64
N LYS A 88 -13.98 6.56 16.08
CA LYS A 88 -15.43 6.48 16.16
C LYS A 88 -16.11 6.35 14.79
N ASP A 89 -15.66 7.14 13.82
CA ASP A 89 -16.35 7.27 12.53
C ASP A 89 -15.57 6.65 11.37
N TRP A 90 -14.72 5.65 11.66
CA TRP A 90 -13.92 5.03 10.60
C TRP A 90 -14.76 4.01 9.82
N PRO A 91 -15.00 4.24 8.51
CA PRO A 91 -15.90 3.37 7.73
C PRO A 91 -15.33 1.99 7.47
N LEU A 92 -16.14 0.95 7.65
CA LEU A 92 -15.77 -0.41 7.28
C LEU A 92 -15.52 -0.52 5.77
N LYS A 93 -16.27 0.22 4.95
CA LYS A 93 -16.09 0.25 3.50
C LYS A 93 -14.68 0.68 3.11
N ILE A 94 -14.15 1.74 3.74
CA ILE A 94 -12.79 2.22 3.47
C ILE A 94 -11.76 1.18 3.90
N THR A 95 -11.96 0.55 5.05
CA THR A 95 -11.09 -0.53 5.52
C THR A 95 -10.99 -1.64 4.48
N ALA A 96 -12.12 -2.15 4.01
CA ALA A 96 -12.13 -3.23 3.03
C ALA A 96 -11.45 -2.84 1.71
N ILE A 97 -11.71 -1.63 1.23
CA ILE A 97 -11.12 -1.13 -0.02
C ILE A 97 -9.61 -0.94 0.13
N ASP A 98 -9.16 -0.36 1.23
CA ASP A 98 -7.73 -0.16 1.48
C ASP A 98 -6.97 -1.47 1.62
N LEU A 99 -7.54 -2.45 2.32
CA LEU A 99 -6.91 -3.76 2.45
C LEU A 99 -6.77 -4.44 1.10
N ALA A 100 -7.81 -4.39 0.28
CA ALA A 100 -7.76 -4.95 -1.07
C ALA A 100 -6.73 -4.22 -1.93
N TRP A 101 -6.73 -2.89 -1.90
CA TRP A 101 -5.78 -2.08 -2.65
C TRP A 101 -4.34 -2.32 -2.21
N GLY A 102 -4.08 -2.30 -0.90
CA GLY A 102 -2.73 -2.51 -0.37
C GLY A 102 -2.17 -3.87 -0.73
N THR A 103 -2.99 -4.89 -0.67
CA THR A 103 -2.62 -6.25 -1.09
C THR A 103 -2.27 -6.26 -2.58
N PHE A 104 -3.12 -5.67 -3.40
CA PHE A 104 -2.92 -5.63 -4.85
C PHE A 104 -1.67 -4.85 -5.25
N ILE A 105 -1.52 -3.60 -4.77
CA ILE A 105 -0.41 -2.74 -5.20
C ILE A 105 0.93 -3.32 -4.75
N THR A 106 1.00 -3.89 -3.56
CA THR A 106 2.23 -4.46 -3.04
C THR A 106 2.60 -5.73 -3.81
N ALA A 107 1.63 -6.58 -4.08
CA ALA A 107 1.85 -7.78 -4.89
C ALA A 107 2.27 -7.43 -6.31
N ALA A 108 1.58 -6.48 -6.95
CA ALA A 108 1.88 -6.07 -8.33
C ALA A 108 3.27 -5.43 -8.43
N THR A 109 3.60 -4.52 -7.53
CA THR A 109 4.91 -3.86 -7.52
C THR A 109 6.02 -4.87 -7.31
N SER A 110 5.86 -5.75 -6.32
CA SER A 110 6.85 -6.78 -6.01
C SER A 110 7.07 -7.73 -7.18
N GLY A 111 5.99 -8.20 -7.79
CA GLY A 111 6.06 -9.11 -8.94
C GLY A 111 6.71 -8.47 -10.16
N ILE A 112 6.30 -7.25 -10.50
CA ILE A 112 6.82 -6.54 -11.67
C ILE A 112 8.30 -6.23 -11.50
N VAL A 113 8.70 -5.65 -10.36
CA VAL A 113 10.09 -5.28 -10.11
C VAL A 113 10.98 -6.52 -10.08
N THR A 114 10.56 -7.59 -9.41
CA THR A 114 11.31 -8.84 -9.38
C THR A 114 11.49 -9.40 -10.79
N ARG A 115 10.44 -9.41 -11.59
CA ARG A 115 10.49 -9.91 -12.96
C ARG A 115 11.47 -9.12 -13.82
N ILE A 116 11.51 -7.79 -13.65
CA ILE A 116 12.43 -6.93 -14.42
C ILE A 116 13.89 -7.29 -14.11
N PHE A 117 14.22 -7.61 -12.86
CA PHE A 117 15.58 -7.92 -12.44
C PHE A 117 15.95 -9.41 -12.55
N LEU A 118 15.01 -10.26 -12.91
CA LEU A 118 15.31 -11.65 -13.26
C LEU A 118 15.72 -11.72 -14.75
#